data_987b9e43065afc69e0eb259ef6e99c03
#
_entry.id   987b9e43065afc69e0eb259ef6e99c03
#
_cell.length_a   1.000
_cell.length_b   1.000
_cell.length_c   1.000
_cell.angle_alpha   90.00
_cell.angle_beta   90.00
_cell.angle_gamma   90.00
#
_symmetry.space_group_name_H-M   'P 1'
#
loop_
_entity.id
_entity.type
_entity.pdbx_description
1 polymer ?
#
loop_
_entity_poly.entity_id
_entity_poly.type
_entity_poly.pdbx_seq_one_letter_code
_entity_poly.pdbx_strand_id
1 'polypeptide(L)'
;MSQASAHEVTVDLSEEQFGVGIPFETFAALRASQPVYSYEPGNCWVVTSYEHVEKINRDPQRFSSAGGPIPPDDPGHPELPIMLADDPPTHTVYRRLVNKDWTPRAIMTRGGRPHRRR
;
A
#
# COMPACT_ATOMS: atom_id res chain seq x y z
N MET A 1 13.72 -40.37 -0.56
CA MET A 1 13.82 -38.93 -0.22
C MET A 1 12.76 -38.23 -1.08
N SER A 2 11.60 -37.99 -0.47
CA SER A 2 10.43 -37.40 -1.17
C SER A 2 10.66 -35.89 -1.26
N GLN A 3 10.83 -35.39 -2.48
CA GLN A 3 10.76 -33.94 -2.73
C GLN A 3 9.28 -33.56 -2.58
N ALA A 4 8.96 -32.85 -1.52
CA ALA A 4 7.70 -32.19 -1.40
C ALA A 4 7.67 -31.12 -2.52
N SER A 5 6.85 -31.32 -3.53
CA SER A 5 6.47 -30.29 -4.50
C SER A 5 5.91 -29.10 -3.71
N ALA A 6 6.66 -28.03 -3.61
CA ALA A 6 6.12 -26.77 -3.17
C ALA A 6 5.01 -26.42 -4.18
N HIS A 7 3.76 -26.49 -3.73
CA HIS A 7 2.65 -25.98 -4.54
C HIS A 7 2.91 -24.47 -4.72
N GLU A 8 3.30 -24.09 -5.92
CA GLU A 8 3.41 -22.69 -6.30
C GLU A 8 2.00 -22.08 -6.21
N VAL A 9 1.84 -21.15 -5.28
CA VAL A 9 0.56 -20.45 -5.10
C VAL A 9 0.48 -19.39 -6.19
N THR A 10 -0.33 -19.65 -7.20
CA THR A 10 -0.63 -18.67 -8.24
C THR A 10 -1.85 -17.87 -7.82
N VAL A 11 -1.73 -16.53 -7.82
CA VAL A 11 -2.79 -15.62 -7.43
C VAL A 11 -3.05 -14.64 -8.56
N ASP A 12 -4.30 -14.54 -8.98
CA ASP A 12 -4.75 -13.51 -9.91
C ASP A 12 -5.36 -12.34 -9.13
N LEU A 13 -4.69 -11.19 -9.13
CA LEU A 13 -5.14 -9.99 -8.41
C LEU A 13 -6.32 -9.29 -9.10
N SER A 14 -6.67 -9.67 -10.32
CA SER A 14 -7.85 -9.17 -11.03
C SER A 14 -9.15 -9.83 -10.60
N GLU A 15 -9.09 -10.91 -9.83
CA GLU A 15 -10.28 -11.62 -9.33
C GLU A 15 -11.12 -10.72 -8.42
N GLU A 16 -12.45 -10.86 -8.54
CA GLU A 16 -13.43 -10.05 -7.80
C GLU A 16 -13.22 -10.08 -6.27
N GLN A 17 -12.69 -11.18 -5.72
CA GLN A 17 -12.39 -11.29 -4.29
C GLN A 17 -11.48 -10.18 -3.75
N PHE A 18 -10.55 -9.66 -4.56
CA PHE A 18 -9.64 -8.57 -4.18
C PHE A 18 -10.34 -7.20 -4.20
N GLY A 19 -11.43 -7.05 -4.96
CA GLY A 19 -12.24 -5.83 -5.00
C GLY A 19 -13.29 -5.75 -3.89
N VAL A 20 -13.74 -6.90 -3.37
CA VAL A 20 -14.84 -6.96 -2.39
C VAL A 20 -14.34 -7.03 -0.95
N GLY A 21 -13.15 -7.55 -0.71
CA GLY A 21 -12.61 -7.70 0.64
C GLY A 21 -11.14 -8.06 0.68
N ILE A 22 -10.67 -8.40 1.87
CA ILE A 22 -9.28 -8.83 2.07
C ILE A 22 -9.27 -10.37 2.12
N PRO A 23 -8.69 -11.06 1.11
CA PRO A 23 -8.60 -12.51 1.07
C PRO A 23 -7.49 -13.01 2.02
N PHE A 24 -7.76 -13.03 3.31
CA PHE A 24 -6.78 -13.35 4.36
C PHE A 24 -6.09 -14.69 4.17
N GLU A 25 -6.82 -15.72 3.72
CA GLU A 25 -6.27 -17.06 3.50
C GLU A 25 -5.27 -17.08 2.34
N THR A 26 -5.59 -16.41 1.24
CA THR A 26 -4.69 -16.26 0.08
C THR A 26 -3.41 -15.55 0.48
N PHE A 27 -3.49 -14.43 1.20
CA PHE A 27 -2.31 -13.74 1.69
C PHE A 27 -1.54 -14.54 2.75
N ALA A 28 -2.20 -15.36 3.55
CA ALA A 28 -1.51 -16.26 4.48
C ALA A 28 -0.71 -17.32 3.73
N ALA A 29 -1.29 -17.92 2.68
CA ALA A 29 -0.61 -18.89 1.84
C ALA A 29 0.59 -18.28 1.09
N LEU A 30 0.44 -17.08 0.53
CA LEU A 30 1.55 -16.33 -0.09
C LEU A 30 2.67 -16.03 0.92
N ARG A 31 2.34 -15.56 2.11
CA ARG A 31 3.36 -15.32 3.15
C ARG A 31 4.16 -16.57 3.51
N ALA A 32 3.51 -17.72 3.52
CA ALA A 32 4.13 -18.98 3.88
C ALA A 32 5.03 -19.56 2.78
N SER A 33 4.65 -19.37 1.51
CA SER A 33 5.32 -19.98 0.36
C SER A 33 6.19 -18.99 -0.42
N GLN A 34 5.66 -17.81 -0.72
CA GLN A 34 6.29 -16.79 -1.56
C GLN A 34 6.00 -15.38 -0.99
N PRO A 35 6.69 -14.95 0.07
CA PRO A 35 6.41 -13.66 0.72
C PRO A 35 6.67 -12.44 -0.20
N VAL A 36 7.42 -12.63 -1.27
CA VAL A 36 7.60 -11.70 -2.40
C VAL A 36 7.21 -12.45 -3.66
N TYR A 37 6.07 -12.12 -4.23
CA TYR A 37 5.44 -12.80 -5.36
C TYR A 37 5.51 -11.92 -6.61
N SER A 38 5.99 -12.48 -7.73
CA SER A 38 5.98 -11.80 -9.03
C SER A 38 4.61 -11.98 -9.68
N TYR A 39 3.91 -10.88 -9.91
CA TYR A 39 2.64 -10.87 -10.60
C TYR A 39 2.83 -10.38 -12.04
N GLU A 40 3.05 -11.33 -12.94
CA GLU A 40 3.33 -11.08 -14.37
C GLU A 40 2.25 -10.25 -15.07
N PRO A 41 0.93 -10.51 -14.89
CA PRO A 41 -0.10 -9.76 -15.59
C PRO A 41 -0.08 -8.26 -15.28
N GLY A 42 0.29 -7.88 -14.07
CA GLY A 42 0.40 -6.48 -13.64
C GLY A 42 1.83 -5.94 -13.69
N ASN A 43 2.80 -6.72 -14.19
CA ASN A 43 4.23 -6.37 -14.20
C ASN A 43 4.69 -5.76 -12.87
N CYS A 44 4.28 -6.36 -11.77
CA CYS A 44 4.56 -5.85 -10.42
C CYS A 44 4.95 -6.96 -9.44
N TRP A 45 5.46 -6.55 -8.29
CA TRP A 45 5.78 -7.44 -7.18
C TRP A 45 4.80 -7.23 -6.03
N VAL A 46 4.20 -8.33 -5.57
CA VAL A 46 3.31 -8.35 -4.40
C VAL A 46 4.11 -8.77 -3.18
N VAL A 47 4.16 -7.90 -2.19
CA VAL A 47 4.92 -8.12 -0.96
C VAL A 47 3.94 -8.31 0.19
N THR A 48 3.94 -9.51 0.79
CA THR A 48 2.95 -9.91 1.80
C THR A 48 3.51 -10.03 3.22
N SER A 49 4.82 -10.10 3.41
CA SER A 49 5.41 -10.19 4.75
C SER A 49 5.66 -8.81 5.36
N TYR A 50 5.39 -8.68 6.65
CA TYR A 50 5.60 -7.43 7.40
C TYR A 50 7.05 -6.94 7.30
N GLU A 51 8.01 -7.84 7.46
CA GLU A 51 9.44 -7.50 7.44
C GLU A 51 9.86 -6.85 6.12
N HIS A 52 9.40 -7.40 4.97
CA HIS A 52 9.73 -6.84 3.67
C HIS A 52 9.01 -5.51 3.44
N VAL A 53 7.73 -5.40 3.80
CA VAL A 53 6.98 -4.15 3.71
C VAL A 53 7.63 -3.05 4.56
N GLU A 54 8.06 -3.37 5.77
CA GLU A 54 8.75 -2.41 6.65
C GLU A 54 10.08 -1.94 6.04
N LYS A 55 10.88 -2.83 5.47
CA LYS A 55 12.15 -2.48 4.79
C LYS A 55 11.90 -1.57 3.59
N ILE A 56 10.90 -1.88 2.76
CA ILE A 56 10.54 -1.08 1.59
C ILE A 56 10.12 0.32 2.02
N ASN A 57 9.23 0.44 2.99
CA ASN A 57 8.71 1.72 3.46
C ASN A 57 9.78 2.61 4.13
N ARG A 58 10.86 2.02 4.63
CA ARG A 58 11.96 2.76 5.26
C ARG A 58 13.08 3.17 4.30
N ASP A 59 13.02 2.75 3.05
CA ASP A 59 14.06 3.03 2.06
C ASP A 59 13.52 3.79 0.84
N PRO A 60 13.17 5.08 0.99
CA PRO A 60 12.64 5.88 -0.10
C PRO A 60 13.69 6.21 -1.19
N GLN A 61 14.95 5.86 -0.95
CA GLN A 61 16.00 6.03 -1.97
C GLN A 61 15.97 4.91 -3.02
N ARG A 62 15.52 3.71 -2.63
CA ARG A 62 15.38 2.56 -3.54
C ARG A 62 13.96 2.36 -4.01
N PHE A 63 12.98 2.71 -3.19
CA PHE A 63 11.57 2.50 -3.44
C PHE A 63 10.84 3.85 -3.48
N SER A 64 10.62 4.35 -4.67
CA SER A 64 9.94 5.61 -4.93
C SER A 64 8.42 5.46 -4.85
N SER A 65 7.74 6.47 -4.32
CA SER A 65 6.29 6.60 -4.37
C SER A 65 5.81 7.47 -5.54
N ALA A 66 6.72 8.01 -6.34
CA ALA A 66 6.39 8.95 -7.41
C ALA A 66 5.51 8.37 -8.53
N GLY A 67 5.41 7.03 -8.61
CA GLY A 67 4.47 6.36 -9.52
C GLY A 67 3.02 6.33 -9.05
N GLY A 68 2.77 6.82 -7.83
CA GLY A 68 1.44 6.78 -7.23
C GLY A 68 1.11 5.43 -6.56
N PRO A 69 -0.04 5.38 -5.84
CA PRO A 69 -0.46 4.19 -5.09
C PRO A 69 -1.16 3.12 -5.94
N ILE A 70 -1.35 3.38 -7.22
CA ILE A 70 -2.10 2.51 -8.14
C ILE A 70 -1.18 2.09 -9.28
N PRO A 71 -1.25 0.83 -9.72
CA PRO A 71 -0.47 0.38 -10.87
C PRO A 71 -0.68 1.29 -12.09
N PRO A 72 0.39 1.59 -12.87
CA PRO A 72 0.35 2.55 -13.97
C PRO A 72 -0.56 2.15 -15.14
N ASP A 73 -1.02 0.92 -15.16
CA ASP A 73 -1.87 0.37 -16.24
C ASP A 73 -3.38 0.58 -16.03
N ASP A 74 -3.79 1.32 -14.98
CA ASP A 74 -5.19 1.69 -14.82
C ASP A 74 -5.49 2.99 -15.58
N PRO A 75 -6.13 2.91 -16.78
CA PRO A 75 -6.39 4.08 -17.62
C PRO A 75 -7.44 5.04 -17.05
N GLY A 76 -8.06 4.68 -15.93
CA GLY A 76 -9.10 5.47 -15.26
C GLY A 76 -8.60 6.43 -14.19
N HIS A 77 -7.30 6.40 -13.86
CA HIS A 77 -6.77 7.27 -12.82
C HIS A 77 -6.12 8.52 -13.41
N PRO A 78 -6.74 9.69 -13.20
CA PRO A 78 -6.05 10.95 -13.49
C PRO A 78 -4.80 11.05 -12.61
N GLU A 79 -3.73 11.64 -13.15
CA GLU A 79 -2.57 12.06 -12.36
C GLU A 79 -3.03 13.11 -11.33
N LEU A 80 -3.51 12.63 -10.19
CA LEU A 80 -3.87 13.52 -9.09
C LEU A 80 -2.58 13.93 -8.37
N PRO A 81 -2.33 15.23 -8.19
CA PRO A 81 -1.24 15.71 -7.38
C PRO A 81 -1.56 15.42 -5.91
N ILE A 82 -1.30 14.19 -5.49
CA ILE A 82 -1.52 13.75 -4.12
C ILE A 82 -0.19 13.54 -3.43
N MET A 83 -0.12 13.93 -2.17
CA MET A 83 1.09 13.80 -1.36
C MET A 83 1.61 12.35 -1.27
N LEU A 84 0.76 11.35 -1.50
CA LEU A 84 1.13 9.92 -1.53
C LEU A 84 1.99 9.56 -2.74
N ALA A 85 1.94 10.36 -3.81
CA ALA A 85 2.71 10.17 -5.03
C ALA A 85 3.98 11.03 -5.08
N ASP A 86 4.40 11.58 -3.95
CA ASP A 86 5.60 12.40 -3.85
C ASP A 86 6.70 11.69 -3.05
N ASP A 87 7.93 11.85 -3.51
CA ASP A 87 9.13 11.47 -2.77
C ASP A 87 9.72 12.65 -1.98
N PRO A 88 10.61 12.40 -0.99
CA PRO A 88 11.42 13.48 -0.42
C PRO A 88 12.29 14.18 -1.49
N PRO A 89 12.45 15.52 -1.45
CA PRO A 89 12.05 16.40 -0.34
C PRO A 89 10.60 16.91 -0.39
N THR A 90 9.91 16.81 -1.53
CA THR A 90 8.57 17.35 -1.77
C THR A 90 7.54 16.81 -0.77
N HIS A 91 7.47 15.48 -0.63
CA HIS A 91 6.64 14.84 0.38
C HIS A 91 6.87 15.40 1.79
N THR A 92 8.14 15.60 2.16
CA THR A 92 8.48 16.11 3.50
C THR A 92 7.96 17.53 3.72
N VAL A 93 8.00 18.38 2.69
CA VAL A 93 7.45 19.74 2.76
C VAL A 93 5.93 19.71 2.97
N TYR A 94 5.20 18.98 2.14
CA TYR A 94 3.74 18.86 2.26
C TYR A 94 3.32 18.26 3.61
N ARG A 95 4.01 17.22 4.04
CA ARG A 95 3.72 16.59 5.34
C ARG A 95 3.92 17.54 6.51
N ARG A 96 4.93 18.40 6.48
CA ARG A 96 5.14 19.44 7.50
C ARG A 96 4.01 20.46 7.54
N LEU A 97 3.44 20.82 6.39
CA LEU A 97 2.33 21.79 6.32
C LEU A 97 1.09 21.25 7.03
N VAL A 98 0.77 19.97 6.86
CA VAL A 98 -0.42 19.36 7.44
C VAL A 98 -0.22 18.86 8.87
N ASN A 99 0.98 18.47 9.26
CA ASN A 99 1.27 17.87 10.57
C ASN A 99 0.88 18.76 11.75
N LYS A 100 0.98 20.08 11.62
CA LYS A 100 0.57 21.05 12.66
C LYS A 100 -0.91 20.92 13.03
N ASP A 101 -1.74 20.54 12.07
CA ASP A 101 -3.19 20.38 12.24
C ASP A 101 -3.59 18.99 12.77
N TRP A 102 -2.65 18.04 12.77
CA TRP A 102 -2.84 16.65 13.20
C TRP A 102 -2.14 16.33 14.54
N THR A 103 -1.73 17.36 15.28
CA THR A 103 -1.20 17.14 16.61
C THR A 103 -2.30 16.68 17.58
N PRO A 104 -1.99 15.88 18.62
CA PRO A 104 -2.99 15.47 19.63
C PRO A 104 -3.78 16.64 20.20
N ARG A 105 -3.12 17.79 20.43
CA ARG A 105 -3.76 19.01 20.91
C ARG A 105 -4.76 19.57 19.88
N ALA A 106 -4.40 19.65 18.62
CA ALA A 106 -5.28 20.15 17.56
C ALA A 106 -6.51 19.25 17.36
N ILE A 107 -6.31 17.93 17.45
CA ILE A 107 -7.40 16.94 17.34
C ILE A 107 -8.37 17.09 18.53
N MET A 108 -7.86 17.17 19.76
CA MET A 108 -8.71 17.35 20.95
C MET A 108 -9.52 18.66 20.89
N THR A 109 -8.92 19.74 20.39
CA THR A 109 -9.62 21.03 20.26
C THR A 109 -10.72 20.96 19.18
N ARG A 110 -10.55 20.19 18.11
CA ARG A 110 -11.55 20.02 17.04
C ARG A 110 -12.63 19.00 17.38
N GLY A 111 -12.30 17.96 18.14
CA GLY A 111 -13.25 16.91 18.57
C GLY A 111 -14.37 17.40 19.49
N GLY A 112 -14.23 18.56 20.08
CA GLY A 112 -15.27 19.19 20.91
C GLY A 112 -16.33 19.96 20.14
N ARG A 113 -16.29 20.05 18.79
CA ARG A 113 -17.36 20.68 18.03
C ARG A 113 -18.43 19.65 17.67
N PRO A 114 -19.67 19.76 18.21
CA PRO A 114 -20.75 18.86 17.84
C PRO A 114 -21.03 19.00 16.35
N HIS A 115 -21.04 17.86 15.66
CA HIS A 115 -21.46 17.78 14.27
C HIS A 115 -22.91 18.23 14.17
N ARG A 116 -23.18 19.46 13.74
CA ARG A 116 -24.54 19.89 13.36
C ARG A 116 -24.95 19.07 12.14
N ARG A 117 -25.76 18.04 12.37
CA ARG A 117 -26.51 17.40 11.27
C ARG A 117 -27.49 18.43 10.71
N ARG A 118 -27.39 18.75 9.43
CA ARG A 118 -28.46 19.40 8.66
C ARG A 118 -29.32 18.31 8.03
#